data_fe0e00307895e848d9d2f97eca06c41a
#
_entry.id   fe0e00307895e848d9d2f97eca06c41a
#
_cell.length_a   1.000
_cell.length_b   1.000
_cell.length_c   1.000
_cell.angle_alpha   90.00
_cell.angle_beta   90.00
_cell.angle_gamma   90.00
#
_symmetry.space_group_name_H-M   'P 1'
#
loop_
_entity.id
_entity.type
_entity.pdbx_description
1 polymer ?
#
loop_
_entity_poly.entity_id
_entity_poly.type
_entity_poly.pdbx_seq_one_letter_code
_entity_poly.pdbx_strand_id
1 'polypeptide(L)'
;MLPSRRTALIGLSAVAVAPAFAQARFEAAKAYSTARRGISFLVMQRGQVLFEDYQGRGLRFKGWELASGTKSFSGVMAAALVQDGLLELDEDCAETLPEFRSDRYRSTIRVADLLHLVSGIDGKGGRSFGDVPTYAEALAAPSNRPTGSQFSYGPVPFQIFGELVRRKLVTAKTGDADPLAYLTRRLFMPLGIRPIRWQRGSDGMPHLPSGAAITARDWAKFGQLVLAGGVHEGKALVDPAALKANFEASKANPGYGLTWWMPRPGMIGPGPRSGVAGEAVSLSGLGKLYMAAGAGNQRLYLLPDQDMVIVRQADGIAQSLRGGAGDWSDQKFLSLILGA
;
A
#
# COMPACT_ATOMS: atom_id res chain seq x y z
N MET A 1 -30.79 7.17 -44.24
CA MET A 1 -29.55 6.97 -43.49
C MET A 1 -29.92 6.60 -42.08
N LEU A 2 -29.77 5.33 -41.71
CA LEU A 2 -30.06 4.81 -40.34
C LEU A 2 -28.76 4.84 -39.52
N PRO A 3 -28.77 5.22 -38.23
CA PRO A 3 -27.55 5.27 -37.44
C PRO A 3 -27.14 3.85 -37.02
N SER A 4 -25.83 3.56 -37.16
CA SER A 4 -25.22 2.29 -36.77
C SER A 4 -25.25 2.11 -35.24
N ARG A 5 -25.81 1.00 -34.79
CA ARG A 5 -25.74 0.54 -33.39
C ARG A 5 -24.29 0.13 -33.09
N ARG A 6 -23.59 0.92 -32.29
CA ARG A 6 -22.34 0.50 -31.64
C ARG A 6 -22.70 -0.49 -30.52
N THR A 7 -22.38 -1.74 -30.75
CA THR A 7 -22.46 -2.79 -29.75
C THR A 7 -21.34 -2.56 -28.74
N ALA A 8 -21.69 -2.14 -27.54
CA ALA A 8 -20.74 -2.06 -26.42
C ALA A 8 -20.46 -3.51 -25.97
N LEU A 9 -19.28 -4.00 -26.26
CA LEU A 9 -18.75 -5.24 -25.68
C LEU A 9 -18.50 -5.00 -24.18
N ILE A 10 -19.45 -5.42 -23.36
CA ILE A 10 -19.27 -5.55 -21.92
C ILE A 10 -18.33 -6.76 -21.73
N GLY A 11 -17.07 -6.49 -21.45
CA GLY A 11 -16.10 -7.53 -21.12
C GLY A 11 -16.49 -8.23 -19.82
N LEU A 12 -17.18 -9.36 -19.94
CA LEU A 12 -17.31 -10.34 -18.87
C LEU A 12 -15.91 -10.90 -18.58
N SER A 13 -15.30 -10.49 -17.47
CA SER A 13 -14.09 -11.14 -16.97
C SER A 13 -14.44 -12.59 -16.62
N ALA A 14 -14.06 -13.52 -17.49
CA ALA A 14 -14.22 -14.94 -17.25
C ALA A 14 -13.43 -15.33 -16.00
N VAL A 15 -14.09 -15.96 -15.04
CA VAL A 15 -13.43 -16.62 -13.91
C VAL A 15 -12.77 -17.87 -14.46
N ALA A 16 -11.43 -17.89 -14.55
CA ALA A 16 -10.72 -19.10 -14.92
C ALA A 16 -10.87 -20.13 -13.80
N VAL A 17 -11.38 -21.32 -14.12
CA VAL A 17 -11.51 -22.42 -13.14
C VAL A 17 -10.11 -22.94 -12.84
N ALA A 18 -9.68 -22.79 -11.59
CA ALA A 18 -8.42 -23.37 -11.13
C ALA A 18 -8.49 -24.91 -11.16
N PRO A 19 -7.38 -25.60 -11.49
CA PRO A 19 -7.32 -27.05 -11.37
C PRO A 19 -7.72 -27.53 -9.96
N ALA A 20 -8.33 -28.70 -9.83
CA ALA A 20 -8.89 -29.20 -8.56
C ALA A 20 -7.93 -29.14 -7.36
N PHE A 21 -6.63 -29.41 -7.57
CA PHE A 21 -5.61 -29.30 -6.52
C PHE A 21 -5.37 -27.85 -6.07
N ALA A 22 -5.42 -26.86 -6.98
CA ALA A 22 -5.30 -25.45 -6.63
C ALA A 22 -6.54 -25.00 -5.85
N GLN A 23 -7.72 -25.45 -6.23
CA GLN A 23 -8.96 -25.17 -5.52
C GLN A 23 -8.92 -25.67 -4.07
N ALA A 24 -8.46 -26.92 -3.85
CA ALA A 24 -8.33 -27.49 -2.49
C ALA A 24 -7.37 -26.66 -1.60
N ARG A 25 -6.25 -26.17 -2.16
CA ARG A 25 -5.30 -25.30 -1.44
C ARG A 25 -5.92 -23.96 -1.09
N PHE A 26 -6.66 -23.35 -2.00
CA PHE A 26 -7.35 -22.08 -1.73
C PHE A 26 -8.43 -22.25 -0.66
N GLU A 27 -9.15 -23.37 -0.64
CA GLU A 27 -10.12 -23.68 0.43
C GLU A 27 -9.44 -23.85 1.79
N ALA A 28 -8.27 -24.49 1.86
CA ALA A 28 -7.50 -24.61 3.10
C ALA A 28 -6.99 -23.24 3.58
N ALA A 29 -6.49 -22.39 2.67
CA ALA A 29 -6.07 -21.03 2.98
C ALA A 29 -7.24 -20.14 3.43
N LYS A 30 -8.43 -20.30 2.79
CA LYS A 30 -9.67 -19.65 3.21
C LYS A 30 -10.04 -20.04 4.64
N ALA A 31 -10.07 -21.35 4.94
CA ALA A 31 -10.38 -21.83 6.28
C ALA A 31 -9.43 -21.25 7.34
N TYR A 32 -8.12 -21.23 7.06
CA TYR A 32 -7.11 -20.62 7.92
C TYR A 32 -7.36 -19.12 8.13
N SER A 33 -7.69 -18.39 7.05
CA SER A 33 -8.00 -16.96 7.10
C SER A 33 -9.28 -16.67 7.91
N THR A 34 -10.34 -17.46 7.67
CA THR A 34 -11.64 -17.28 8.34
C THR A 34 -11.55 -17.53 9.83
N ALA A 35 -10.82 -18.57 10.28
CA ALA A 35 -10.56 -18.84 11.68
C ALA A 35 -9.83 -17.67 12.38
N ARG A 36 -9.20 -16.77 11.61
CA ARG A 36 -8.48 -15.57 12.05
C ARG A 36 -9.15 -14.28 11.58
N ARG A 37 -10.49 -14.27 11.61
CA ARG A 37 -11.33 -13.10 11.30
C ARG A 37 -11.23 -12.62 9.83
N GLY A 38 -10.77 -13.46 8.91
CA GLY A 38 -10.81 -13.16 7.47
C GLY A 38 -12.24 -12.99 6.99
N ILE A 39 -12.49 -11.96 6.18
CA ILE A 39 -13.80 -11.63 5.62
C ILE A 39 -13.78 -11.57 4.10
N SER A 40 -12.63 -11.42 3.49
CA SER A 40 -12.43 -11.58 2.06
C SER A 40 -11.07 -12.22 1.79
N PHE A 41 -11.07 -13.12 0.82
CA PHE A 41 -9.86 -13.74 0.30
C PHE A 41 -9.98 -13.83 -1.21
N LEU A 42 -9.00 -13.28 -1.93
CA LEU A 42 -8.96 -13.25 -3.37
C LEU A 42 -7.56 -13.62 -3.86
N VAL A 43 -7.50 -14.51 -4.84
CA VAL A 43 -6.29 -14.85 -5.58
C VAL A 43 -6.50 -14.47 -7.04
N MET A 44 -5.60 -13.64 -7.56
CA MET A 44 -5.54 -13.26 -8.97
C MET A 44 -4.18 -13.69 -9.52
N GLN A 45 -4.17 -14.30 -10.69
CA GLN A 45 -2.95 -14.67 -11.39
C GLN A 45 -3.07 -14.28 -12.86
N ARG A 46 -2.03 -13.65 -13.41
CA ARG A 46 -2.01 -13.16 -14.80
C ARG A 46 -3.24 -12.32 -15.14
N GLY A 47 -3.65 -11.45 -14.21
CA GLY A 47 -4.82 -10.60 -14.38
C GLY A 47 -6.18 -11.29 -14.23
N GLN A 48 -6.23 -12.62 -14.01
CA GLN A 48 -7.46 -13.37 -13.88
C GLN A 48 -7.72 -13.79 -12.43
N VAL A 49 -8.95 -13.63 -11.95
CA VAL A 49 -9.35 -14.10 -10.62
C VAL A 49 -9.50 -15.63 -10.66
N LEU A 50 -8.62 -16.34 -9.94
CA LEU A 50 -8.66 -17.79 -9.80
C LEU A 50 -9.54 -18.23 -8.64
N PHE A 51 -9.59 -17.43 -7.59
CA PHE A 51 -10.37 -17.70 -6.39
C PHE A 51 -10.82 -16.38 -5.75
N GLU A 52 -12.05 -16.32 -5.32
CA GLU A 52 -12.54 -15.27 -4.43
C GLU A 52 -13.62 -15.80 -3.50
N ASP A 53 -13.56 -15.39 -2.24
CA ASP A 53 -14.52 -15.75 -1.23
C ASP A 53 -14.75 -14.60 -0.25
N TYR A 54 -16.00 -14.51 0.25
CA TYR A 54 -16.43 -13.46 1.15
C TYR A 54 -17.23 -14.08 2.30
N GLN A 55 -16.83 -13.80 3.54
CA GLN A 55 -17.41 -14.45 4.71
C GLN A 55 -17.80 -13.44 5.79
N GLY A 56 -18.74 -13.84 6.62
CA GLY A 56 -19.24 -13.03 7.72
C GLY A 56 -19.76 -11.68 7.24
N ARG A 57 -19.07 -10.60 7.59
CA ARG A 57 -19.41 -9.23 7.18
C ARG A 57 -18.80 -8.82 5.83
N GLY A 58 -18.03 -9.69 5.21
CA GLY A 58 -17.41 -9.49 3.90
C GLY A 58 -18.44 -9.62 2.79
N LEU A 59 -18.38 -8.71 1.80
CA LEU A 59 -19.19 -8.75 0.59
C LEU A 59 -18.33 -8.27 -0.58
N ARG A 60 -18.57 -8.82 -1.77
CA ARG A 60 -17.81 -8.52 -2.99
C ARG A 60 -17.70 -7.02 -3.32
N PHE A 61 -18.77 -6.27 -3.06
CA PHE A 61 -18.83 -4.84 -3.37
C PHE A 61 -18.68 -3.95 -2.13
N LYS A 62 -18.39 -4.53 -0.99
CA LYS A 62 -18.17 -3.79 0.25
C LYS A 62 -16.70 -3.47 0.41
N GLY A 63 -16.38 -2.18 0.54
CA GLY A 63 -15.03 -1.76 0.91
C GLY A 63 -14.73 -2.03 2.36
N TRP A 64 -13.49 -2.42 2.62
CA TRP A 64 -12.98 -2.66 3.96
C TRP A 64 -11.76 -1.79 4.21
N GLU A 65 -11.57 -1.36 5.46
CA GLU A 65 -10.44 -0.53 5.85
C GLU A 65 -9.13 -1.31 5.71
N LEU A 66 -8.15 -0.70 5.06
CA LEU A 66 -6.83 -1.30 4.84
C LEU A 66 -5.86 -1.02 5.99
N ALA A 67 -6.23 -0.12 6.92
CA ALA A 67 -5.30 0.42 7.91
C ALA A 67 -3.98 0.82 7.21
N SER A 68 -2.82 0.41 7.75
CA SER A 68 -1.51 0.74 7.16
C SER A 68 -1.25 0.15 5.77
N GLY A 69 -2.08 -0.77 5.28
CA GLY A 69 -2.03 -1.20 3.88
C GLY A 69 -2.20 -0.03 2.89
N THR A 70 -2.83 1.06 3.34
CA THR A 70 -2.96 2.33 2.61
C THR A 70 -1.62 2.95 2.20
N LYS A 71 -0.56 2.75 2.99
CA LYS A 71 0.76 3.33 2.74
C LYS A 71 1.31 2.99 1.35
N SER A 72 1.02 1.78 0.86
CA SER A 72 1.49 1.32 -0.45
C SER A 72 1.05 2.20 -1.63
N PHE A 73 -0.08 2.90 -1.49
CA PHE A 73 -0.51 3.86 -2.50
C PHE A 73 0.45 5.06 -2.64
N SER A 74 1.09 5.49 -1.54
CA SER A 74 1.99 6.65 -1.56
C SER A 74 3.24 6.41 -2.40
N GLY A 75 3.84 5.22 -2.35
CA GLY A 75 5.01 4.90 -3.16
C GLY A 75 4.68 4.83 -4.66
N VAL A 76 3.52 4.26 -5.01
CA VAL A 76 3.06 4.21 -6.41
C VAL A 76 2.60 5.59 -6.89
N MET A 77 2.01 6.40 -6.01
CA MET A 77 1.70 7.81 -6.30
C MET A 77 2.97 8.63 -6.55
N ALA A 78 4.04 8.40 -5.78
CA ALA A 78 5.33 9.04 -6.04
C ALA A 78 5.85 8.69 -7.44
N ALA A 79 5.76 7.42 -7.86
CA ALA A 79 6.14 7.02 -9.21
C ALA A 79 5.25 7.64 -10.31
N ALA A 80 3.97 7.91 -10.03
CA ALA A 80 3.10 8.67 -10.95
C ALA A 80 3.50 10.15 -11.03
N LEU A 81 3.87 10.75 -9.89
CA LEU A 81 4.35 12.14 -9.85
C LEU A 81 5.69 12.30 -10.58
N VAL A 82 6.58 11.30 -10.51
CA VAL A 82 7.81 11.26 -11.32
C VAL A 82 7.49 11.19 -12.80
N GLN A 83 6.57 10.32 -13.22
CA GLN A 83 6.09 10.23 -14.60
C GLN A 83 5.55 11.56 -15.13
N ASP A 84 4.90 12.35 -14.28
CA ASP A 84 4.31 13.63 -14.63
C ASP A 84 5.33 14.79 -14.54
N GLY A 85 6.59 14.53 -14.16
CA GLY A 85 7.64 15.54 -13.99
C GLY A 85 7.41 16.48 -12.79
N LEU A 86 6.62 16.04 -11.79
CA LEU A 86 6.25 16.83 -10.62
C LEU A 86 7.11 16.53 -9.40
N LEU A 87 7.87 15.42 -9.40
CA LEU A 87 8.63 14.94 -8.25
C LEU A 87 9.88 14.19 -8.72
N GLU A 88 10.95 14.30 -7.93
CA GLU A 88 12.08 13.38 -7.97
C GLU A 88 12.21 12.67 -6.61
N LEU A 89 12.53 11.38 -6.60
CA LEU A 89 12.61 10.63 -5.35
C LEU A 89 13.78 11.06 -4.47
N ASP A 90 14.84 11.59 -5.06
CA ASP A 90 16.05 12.08 -4.41
C ASP A 90 16.10 13.59 -4.22
N GLU A 91 15.04 14.34 -4.59
CA GLU A 91 14.97 15.77 -4.30
C GLU A 91 14.89 16.04 -2.80
N ASP A 92 15.47 17.14 -2.36
CA ASP A 92 15.39 17.58 -0.96
C ASP A 92 13.99 18.09 -0.63
N CYS A 93 13.36 17.55 0.40
CA CYS A 93 12.04 18.01 0.85
C CYS A 93 12.03 19.51 1.16
N ALA A 94 13.17 20.07 1.58
CA ALA A 94 13.36 21.49 1.89
C ALA A 94 13.15 22.43 0.68
N GLU A 95 13.20 21.93 -0.55
CA GLU A 95 12.87 22.71 -1.74
C GLU A 95 11.39 23.10 -1.76
N THR A 96 10.51 22.15 -1.41
CA THR A 96 9.06 22.36 -1.35
C THR A 96 8.55 22.76 0.04
N LEU A 97 9.28 22.35 1.10
CA LEU A 97 8.95 22.60 2.51
C LEU A 97 10.00 23.55 3.12
N PRO A 98 9.91 24.88 2.90
CA PRO A 98 10.93 25.84 3.33
C PRO A 98 11.15 25.85 4.85
N GLU A 99 10.17 25.40 5.65
CA GLU A 99 10.29 25.21 7.08
C GLU A 99 11.34 24.16 7.50
N PHE A 100 11.81 23.33 6.54
CA PHE A 100 12.87 22.36 6.80
C PHE A 100 14.28 22.95 6.64
N ARG A 101 14.44 24.08 5.94
CA ARG A 101 15.75 24.63 5.53
C ARG A 101 16.67 24.98 6.69
N SER A 102 16.14 25.49 7.79
CA SER A 102 16.90 25.93 8.95
C SER A 102 17.17 24.83 9.98
N ASP A 103 16.55 23.64 9.82
CA ASP A 103 16.72 22.54 10.75
C ASP A 103 17.92 21.67 10.32
N ARG A 104 18.80 21.35 11.27
CA ARG A 104 20.04 20.60 11.04
C ARG A 104 19.80 19.24 10.35
N TYR A 105 18.72 18.54 10.70
CA TYR A 105 18.44 17.21 10.19
C TYR A 105 17.43 17.23 9.04
N ARG A 106 16.41 18.11 9.12
CA ARG A 106 15.34 18.15 8.11
C ARG A 106 15.80 18.70 6.77
N SER A 107 16.81 19.59 6.77
CA SER A 107 17.34 20.19 5.54
C SER A 107 17.92 19.18 4.54
N THR A 108 18.26 17.98 5.00
CA THR A 108 18.85 16.91 4.20
C THR A 108 17.91 15.73 3.93
N ILE A 109 16.62 15.85 4.32
CA ILE A 109 15.64 14.79 4.09
C ILE A 109 15.22 14.80 2.63
N ARG A 110 15.35 13.67 1.96
CA ARG A 110 14.84 13.44 0.61
C ARG A 110 13.43 12.85 0.65
N VAL A 111 12.71 12.96 -0.46
CA VAL A 111 11.38 12.35 -0.59
C VAL A 111 11.43 10.84 -0.32
N ALA A 112 12.42 10.14 -0.87
CA ALA A 112 12.62 8.72 -0.63
C ALA A 112 12.81 8.39 0.88
N ASP A 113 13.46 9.25 1.66
CA ASP A 113 13.68 9.03 3.08
C ASP A 113 12.40 9.07 3.91
N LEU A 114 11.43 9.90 3.51
CA LEU A 114 10.09 9.89 4.11
C LEU A 114 9.39 8.56 3.85
N LEU A 115 9.42 8.08 2.60
CA LEU A 115 8.72 6.87 2.17
C LEU A 115 9.41 5.58 2.66
N HIS A 116 10.74 5.60 2.84
CA HIS A 116 11.50 4.54 3.50
C HIS A 116 11.35 4.52 5.02
N LEU A 117 10.75 5.57 5.61
CA LEU A 117 10.63 5.75 7.07
C LEU A 117 11.99 5.86 7.77
N VAL A 118 12.95 6.55 7.13
CA VAL A 118 14.31 6.78 7.64
C VAL A 118 14.68 8.26 7.72
N SER A 119 13.69 9.14 7.69
CA SER A 119 13.89 10.60 7.67
C SER A 119 14.54 11.18 8.94
N GLY A 120 14.67 10.40 10.02
CA GLY A 120 15.14 10.90 11.31
C GLY A 120 14.07 11.64 12.12
N ILE A 121 12.89 11.88 11.54
CA ILE A 121 11.72 12.41 12.24
C ILE A 121 11.08 11.27 13.05
N ASP A 122 10.58 11.59 14.24
CA ASP A 122 9.80 10.61 15.01
C ASP A 122 8.55 10.18 14.20
N GLY A 123 8.53 8.95 13.75
CA GLY A 123 7.46 8.41 12.93
C GLY A 123 6.07 8.49 13.57
N LYS A 124 6.00 8.49 14.90
CA LYS A 124 4.76 8.63 15.68
C LYS A 124 4.45 10.06 16.08
N GLY A 125 5.46 10.93 16.16
CA GLY A 125 5.31 12.31 16.63
C GLY A 125 4.77 12.38 18.07
N GLY A 126 5.16 11.47 18.95
CA GLY A 126 4.68 11.39 20.33
C GLY A 126 3.23 10.91 20.51
N ARG A 127 2.56 10.45 19.45
CA ARG A 127 1.15 10.04 19.44
C ARG A 127 0.94 8.57 19.82
N SER A 128 -0.28 8.25 20.20
CA SER A 128 -0.72 6.86 20.39
C SER A 128 -0.74 6.09 19.06
N PHE A 129 -0.62 4.77 19.15
CA PHE A 129 -0.68 3.91 17.98
C PHE A 129 -2.06 3.98 17.33
N GLY A 130 -2.10 4.35 16.06
CA GLY A 130 -3.34 4.51 15.27
C GLY A 130 -3.77 5.97 15.07
N ASP A 131 -3.25 6.91 15.85
CA ASP A 131 -3.53 8.33 15.65
C ASP A 131 -2.76 8.86 14.44
N VAL A 132 -3.44 9.66 13.62
CA VAL A 132 -2.86 10.28 12.43
C VAL A 132 -2.85 11.79 12.61
N PRO A 133 -1.68 12.46 12.53
CA PRO A 133 -1.61 13.91 12.64
C PRO A 133 -2.21 14.60 11.42
N THR A 134 -2.63 15.84 11.59
CA THR A 134 -2.85 16.78 10.47
C THR A 134 -1.53 17.03 9.74
N TYR A 135 -1.59 17.61 8.53
CA TYR A 135 -0.37 17.96 7.78
C TYR A 135 0.49 18.97 8.55
N ALA A 136 -0.14 19.97 9.16
CA ALA A 136 0.58 20.98 9.96
C ALA A 136 1.28 20.37 11.19
N GLU A 137 0.59 19.48 11.93
CA GLU A 137 1.19 18.78 13.06
C GLU A 137 2.32 17.86 12.64
N ALA A 138 2.21 17.20 11.48
CA ALA A 138 3.27 16.36 10.94
C ALA A 138 4.52 17.18 10.57
N LEU A 139 4.34 18.33 9.93
CA LEU A 139 5.44 19.26 9.65
C LEU A 139 6.12 19.79 10.90
N ALA A 140 5.39 19.95 12.01
CA ALA A 140 5.93 20.40 13.29
C ALA A 140 6.63 19.27 14.10
N ALA A 141 6.53 18.00 13.67
CA ALA A 141 7.12 16.89 14.40
C ALA A 141 8.66 17.02 14.49
N PRO A 142 9.25 16.75 15.67
CA PRO A 142 10.69 16.95 15.86
C PRO A 142 11.52 15.94 15.07
N SER A 143 12.67 16.38 14.56
CA SER A 143 13.72 15.53 14.03
C SER A 143 14.90 15.56 14.99
N ASN A 144 15.31 14.42 15.51
CA ASN A 144 16.37 14.29 16.53
C ASN A 144 17.50 13.37 16.08
N ARG A 145 17.47 12.92 14.82
CA ARG A 145 18.46 11.98 14.28
C ARG A 145 18.82 12.30 12.84
N PRO A 146 20.04 11.95 12.42
CA PRO A 146 20.39 12.04 11.01
C PRO A 146 19.50 11.15 10.12
N THR A 147 19.21 11.65 8.94
CA THR A 147 18.54 10.88 7.87
C THR A 147 19.29 9.57 7.58
N GLY A 148 18.57 8.49 7.35
CA GLY A 148 19.11 7.17 7.06
C GLY A 148 19.62 6.38 8.27
N SER A 149 19.70 7.01 9.47
CA SER A 149 20.30 6.37 10.65
C SER A 149 19.42 5.31 11.32
N GLN A 150 18.11 5.42 11.20
CA GLN A 150 17.15 4.52 11.87
C GLN A 150 15.82 4.44 11.12
N PHE A 151 15.26 3.23 11.05
CA PHE A 151 13.88 3.00 10.64
C PHE A 151 12.91 3.40 11.77
N SER A 152 11.97 4.31 11.48
CA SER A 152 10.97 4.80 12.45
C SER A 152 9.56 4.73 11.86
N TYR A 153 8.87 3.64 12.15
CA TYR A 153 7.53 3.39 11.58
C TYR A 153 6.46 4.26 12.24
N GLY A 154 5.68 4.95 11.40
CA GLY A 154 4.56 5.74 11.89
C GLY A 154 3.85 6.54 10.78
N PRO A 155 2.84 7.36 11.15
CA PRO A 155 2.04 8.14 10.21
C PRO A 155 2.70 9.44 9.77
N VAL A 156 3.59 10.02 10.58
CA VAL A 156 4.14 11.38 10.38
C VAL A 156 4.80 11.56 9.03
N PRO A 157 5.75 10.69 8.58
CA PRO A 157 6.41 10.88 7.29
C PRO A 157 5.44 10.86 6.10
N PHE A 158 4.34 10.10 6.19
CA PHE A 158 3.31 10.05 5.13
C PHE A 158 2.48 11.31 5.06
N GLN A 159 2.18 11.93 6.21
CA GLN A 159 1.45 13.20 6.24
C GLN A 159 2.35 14.36 5.77
N ILE A 160 3.65 14.33 6.08
CA ILE A 160 4.65 15.26 5.49
C ILE A 160 4.69 15.08 3.97
N PHE A 161 4.80 13.85 3.49
CA PHE A 161 4.74 13.56 2.05
C PHE A 161 3.44 14.07 1.42
N GLY A 162 2.30 13.92 2.13
CA GLY A 162 1.03 14.45 1.68
C GLY A 162 1.04 15.96 1.49
N GLU A 163 1.60 16.72 2.43
CA GLU A 163 1.72 18.18 2.31
C GLU A 163 2.69 18.59 1.19
N LEU A 164 3.81 17.88 1.07
CA LEU A 164 4.76 18.10 -0.01
C LEU A 164 4.07 17.95 -1.38
N VAL A 165 3.35 16.83 -1.59
CA VAL A 165 2.58 16.59 -2.82
C VAL A 165 1.55 17.69 -3.04
N ARG A 166 0.77 18.05 -2.02
CA ARG A 166 -0.25 19.12 -2.13
C ARG A 166 0.37 20.43 -2.64
N ARG A 167 1.51 20.84 -2.08
CA ARG A 167 2.20 22.08 -2.52
C ARG A 167 2.68 21.99 -3.96
N LYS A 168 3.22 20.85 -4.37
CA LYS A 168 3.63 20.62 -5.78
C LYS A 168 2.45 20.67 -6.74
N LEU A 169 1.32 20.06 -6.40
CA LEU A 169 0.09 20.10 -7.21
C LEU A 169 -0.44 21.54 -7.37
N VAL A 170 -0.41 22.33 -6.30
CA VAL A 170 -0.80 23.75 -6.32
C VAL A 170 0.15 24.56 -7.22
N THR A 171 1.45 24.39 -7.05
CA THR A 171 2.47 25.09 -7.85
C THR A 171 2.37 24.76 -9.33
N ALA A 172 2.15 23.49 -9.65
CA ALA A 172 1.98 23.00 -11.03
C ALA A 172 0.59 23.29 -11.61
N LYS A 173 -0.35 23.82 -10.82
CA LYS A 173 -1.73 24.13 -11.24
C LYS A 173 -2.45 22.94 -11.87
N THR A 174 -2.28 21.74 -11.30
CA THR A 174 -2.86 20.50 -11.86
C THR A 174 -4.39 20.46 -11.78
N GLY A 175 -5.01 21.28 -10.95
CA GLY A 175 -6.44 21.25 -10.65
C GLY A 175 -6.84 20.24 -9.58
N ASP A 176 -5.91 19.40 -9.11
CA ASP A 176 -6.17 18.46 -8.03
C ASP A 176 -6.17 19.18 -6.68
N ALA A 177 -7.24 19.02 -5.90
CA ALA A 177 -7.41 19.71 -4.61
C ALA A 177 -6.45 19.19 -3.53
N ASP A 178 -6.07 17.92 -3.60
CA ASP A 178 -5.22 17.25 -2.63
C ASP A 178 -4.58 15.97 -3.23
N PRO A 179 -3.65 15.29 -2.52
CA PRO A 179 -3.00 14.07 -2.98
C PRO A 179 -3.97 12.93 -3.35
N LEU A 180 -5.13 12.83 -2.68
CA LEU A 180 -6.12 11.80 -3.00
C LEU A 180 -6.83 12.10 -4.32
N ALA A 181 -7.12 13.37 -4.60
CA ALA A 181 -7.69 13.79 -5.89
C ALA A 181 -6.74 13.42 -7.03
N TYR A 182 -5.44 13.73 -6.88
CA TYR A 182 -4.40 13.32 -7.83
C TYR A 182 -4.33 11.81 -8.01
N LEU A 183 -4.22 11.05 -6.90
CA LEU A 183 -4.19 9.58 -6.91
C LEU A 183 -5.43 9.00 -7.61
N THR A 184 -6.59 9.60 -7.36
CA THR A 184 -7.86 9.18 -7.98
C THR A 184 -7.82 9.39 -9.49
N ARG A 185 -7.47 10.57 -9.93
CA ARG A 185 -7.43 10.91 -11.36
C ARG A 185 -6.38 10.11 -12.11
N ARG A 186 -5.16 9.98 -11.54
CA ARG A 186 -4.01 9.38 -12.24
C ARG A 186 -3.96 7.86 -12.20
N LEU A 187 -4.45 7.25 -11.13
CA LEU A 187 -4.35 5.80 -10.94
C LEU A 187 -5.72 5.13 -10.77
N PHE A 188 -6.57 5.62 -9.88
CA PHE A 188 -7.81 4.90 -9.57
C PHE A 188 -8.82 4.92 -10.72
N MET A 189 -9.02 6.06 -11.36
CA MET A 189 -9.95 6.15 -12.49
C MET A 189 -9.54 5.27 -13.68
N PRO A 190 -8.29 5.29 -14.16
CA PRO A 190 -7.86 4.38 -15.23
C PRO A 190 -8.04 2.90 -14.87
N LEU A 191 -7.79 2.52 -13.61
CA LEU A 191 -7.92 1.15 -13.13
C LEU A 191 -9.38 0.75 -12.79
N GLY A 192 -10.33 1.67 -12.89
CA GLY A 192 -11.70 1.46 -12.44
C GLY A 192 -11.78 1.14 -10.94
N ILE A 193 -10.89 1.71 -10.14
CA ILE A 193 -10.90 1.61 -8.67
C ILE A 193 -11.77 2.73 -8.11
N ARG A 194 -12.66 2.38 -7.18
CA ARG A 194 -13.54 3.34 -6.51
C ARG A 194 -13.46 3.13 -5.01
N PRO A 195 -12.62 3.91 -4.29
CA PRO A 195 -12.61 3.86 -2.84
C PRO A 195 -14.01 4.11 -2.27
N ILE A 196 -14.45 3.23 -1.39
CA ILE A 196 -15.75 3.39 -0.71
C ILE A 196 -15.68 4.57 0.26
N ARG A 197 -14.52 4.75 0.90
CA ARG A 197 -14.23 5.85 1.81
C ARG A 197 -12.72 6.07 1.87
N TRP A 198 -12.35 7.31 2.14
CA TRP A 198 -11.00 7.65 2.57
C TRP A 198 -11.09 8.60 3.78
N GLN A 199 -10.45 8.22 4.87
CA GLN A 199 -10.46 9.04 6.09
C GLN A 199 -9.67 10.33 5.85
N ARG A 200 -10.17 11.42 6.48
CA ARG A 200 -9.55 12.74 6.44
C ARG A 200 -9.34 13.26 7.85
N GLY A 201 -8.30 14.06 8.03
CA GLY A 201 -8.01 14.77 9.27
C GLY A 201 -9.00 15.93 9.52
N SER A 202 -8.85 16.58 10.67
CA SER A 202 -9.59 17.81 11.00
C SER A 202 -9.26 18.99 10.08
N ASP A 203 -8.11 18.94 9.40
CA ASP A 203 -7.67 19.86 8.36
C ASP A 203 -8.30 19.56 6.97
N GLY A 204 -9.15 18.54 6.87
CA GLY A 204 -9.75 18.09 5.63
C GLY A 204 -8.82 17.30 4.72
N MET A 205 -7.53 17.12 5.09
CA MET A 205 -6.55 16.42 4.26
C MET A 205 -6.66 14.90 4.40
N PRO A 206 -6.38 14.13 3.32
CA PRO A 206 -6.49 12.68 3.35
C PRO A 206 -5.43 12.05 4.26
N HIS A 207 -5.83 11.03 5.03
CA HIS A 207 -4.91 10.20 5.79
C HIS A 207 -4.18 9.24 4.83
N LEU A 208 -2.97 9.59 4.39
CA LEU A 208 -2.16 8.74 3.53
C LEU A 208 -1.61 7.49 4.22
N PRO A 209 -1.34 7.49 5.55
CA PRO A 209 -0.84 6.29 6.22
C PRO A 209 -1.87 5.18 6.45
N SER A 210 -3.20 5.48 6.45
CA SER A 210 -4.20 4.50 6.91
C SER A 210 -5.65 4.71 6.44
N GLY A 211 -5.94 5.71 5.61
CA GLY A 211 -7.30 6.22 5.37
C GLY A 211 -8.18 5.39 4.44
N ALA A 212 -7.61 4.51 3.62
CA ALA A 212 -8.33 3.83 2.55
C ALA A 212 -9.29 2.74 3.05
N ALA A 213 -10.51 2.73 2.50
CA ALA A 213 -11.44 1.60 2.55
C ALA A 213 -11.86 1.27 1.11
N ILE A 214 -11.45 0.11 0.60
CA ILE A 214 -11.70 -0.34 -0.77
C ILE A 214 -12.12 -1.81 -0.81
N THR A 215 -12.67 -2.26 -1.93
CA THR A 215 -13.02 -3.68 -2.11
C THR A 215 -11.76 -4.54 -2.29
N ALA A 216 -11.86 -5.84 -2.01
CA ALA A 216 -10.76 -6.77 -2.26
C ALA A 216 -10.36 -6.77 -3.75
N ARG A 217 -11.35 -6.70 -4.65
CA ARG A 217 -11.10 -6.64 -6.11
C ARG A 217 -10.36 -5.37 -6.53
N ASP A 218 -10.71 -4.23 -5.96
CA ASP A 218 -10.03 -2.97 -6.29
C ASP A 218 -8.59 -2.95 -5.75
N TRP A 219 -8.37 -3.55 -4.57
CA TRP A 219 -7.01 -3.70 -4.05
C TRP A 219 -6.19 -4.67 -4.91
N ALA A 220 -6.81 -5.73 -5.44
CA ALA A 220 -6.16 -6.65 -6.38
C ALA A 220 -5.80 -5.96 -7.71
N LYS A 221 -6.67 -5.11 -8.28
CA LYS A 221 -6.36 -4.31 -9.48
C LYS A 221 -5.14 -3.41 -9.27
N PHE A 222 -5.05 -2.76 -8.10
CA PHE A 222 -3.87 -1.97 -7.74
C PHE A 222 -2.61 -2.85 -7.68
N GLY A 223 -2.69 -4.03 -7.04
CA GLY A 223 -1.60 -4.99 -7.02
C GLY A 223 -1.19 -5.45 -8.42
N GLN A 224 -2.14 -5.69 -9.30
CA GLN A 224 -1.88 -6.08 -10.68
C GLN A 224 -1.17 -4.97 -11.48
N LEU A 225 -1.53 -3.71 -11.30
CA LEU A 225 -0.78 -2.59 -11.89
C LEU A 225 0.69 -2.64 -11.48
N VAL A 226 0.95 -2.86 -10.19
CA VAL A 226 2.32 -2.92 -9.66
C VAL A 226 3.09 -4.10 -10.25
N LEU A 227 2.51 -5.29 -10.34
CA LEU A 227 3.12 -6.46 -10.98
C LEU A 227 3.37 -6.24 -12.47
N ALA A 228 2.48 -5.51 -13.15
CA ALA A 228 2.62 -5.16 -14.56
C ALA A 228 3.64 -4.03 -14.81
N GLY A 229 4.48 -3.70 -13.81
CA GLY A 229 5.49 -2.64 -13.96
C GLY A 229 4.91 -1.24 -14.16
N GLY A 230 3.68 -1.01 -13.67
CA GLY A 230 3.00 0.27 -13.81
C GLY A 230 2.27 0.49 -15.14
N VAL A 231 2.15 -0.56 -15.96
CA VAL A 231 1.47 -0.51 -17.26
C VAL A 231 0.03 -1.04 -17.12
N HIS A 232 -0.93 -0.31 -17.66
CA HIS A 232 -2.33 -0.71 -17.74
C HIS A 232 -2.87 -0.45 -19.15
N GLU A 233 -3.46 -1.45 -19.79
CA GLU A 233 -3.97 -1.38 -21.17
C GLU A 233 -2.97 -0.78 -22.18
N GLY A 234 -1.69 -1.17 -22.05
CA GLY A 234 -0.60 -0.72 -22.91
C GLY A 234 -0.09 0.70 -22.61
N LYS A 235 -0.60 1.38 -21.58
CA LYS A 235 -0.15 2.72 -21.18
C LYS A 235 0.61 2.66 -19.84
N ALA A 236 1.78 3.27 -19.81
CA ALA A 236 2.50 3.49 -18.56
C ALA A 236 1.75 4.55 -17.73
N LEU A 237 1.27 4.17 -16.54
CA LEU A 237 0.62 5.07 -15.60
C LEU A 237 1.61 5.69 -14.62
N VAL A 238 2.77 5.07 -14.43
CA VAL A 238 3.82 5.50 -13.50
C VAL A 238 5.19 5.31 -14.15
N ASP A 239 6.16 6.08 -13.69
CA ASP A 239 7.56 5.89 -14.10
C ASP A 239 8.07 4.51 -13.63
N PRO A 240 8.62 3.67 -14.52
CA PRO A 240 9.02 2.31 -14.18
C PRO A 240 10.25 2.25 -13.27
N ALA A 241 11.16 3.22 -13.32
CA ALA A 241 12.34 3.26 -12.46
C ALA A 241 11.93 3.67 -11.04
N ALA A 242 11.08 4.68 -10.89
CA ALA A 242 10.52 5.10 -9.61
C ALA A 242 9.61 4.01 -9.00
N LEU A 243 8.86 3.27 -9.84
CA LEU A 243 8.10 2.10 -9.34
C LEU A 243 9.04 1.00 -8.84
N LYS A 244 10.11 0.70 -9.56
CA LYS A 244 11.11 -0.30 -9.14
C LYS A 244 11.76 0.09 -7.81
N ALA A 245 12.06 1.36 -7.59
CA ALA A 245 12.61 1.87 -6.33
C ALA A 245 11.71 1.56 -5.11
N ASN A 246 10.40 1.36 -5.32
CA ASN A 246 9.49 0.93 -4.24
C ASN A 246 9.92 -0.39 -3.57
N PHE A 247 10.69 -1.22 -4.25
CA PHE A 247 11.14 -2.54 -3.79
C PHE A 247 12.64 -2.59 -3.48
N GLU A 248 13.27 -1.44 -3.37
CA GLU A 248 14.65 -1.29 -2.91
C GLU A 248 14.62 -0.89 -1.44
N ALA A 249 15.38 -1.60 -0.62
CA ALA A 249 15.39 -1.36 0.82
C ALA A 249 16.41 -0.30 1.22
N SER A 250 16.11 0.41 2.30
CA SER A 250 17.11 1.23 2.97
C SER A 250 18.10 0.35 3.77
N LYS A 251 19.29 0.92 4.06
CA LYS A 251 20.27 0.25 4.94
C LYS A 251 19.73 0.04 6.37
N ALA A 252 18.82 0.90 6.82
CA ALA A 252 18.28 0.84 8.17
C ALA A 252 17.21 -0.25 8.35
N ASN A 253 16.58 -0.70 7.28
CA ASN A 253 15.64 -1.83 7.32
C ASN A 253 15.63 -2.60 6.00
N PRO A 254 16.29 -3.76 5.91
CA PRO A 254 16.32 -4.54 4.68
C PRO A 254 14.95 -5.09 4.26
N GLY A 255 13.97 -5.11 5.17
CA GLY A 255 12.63 -5.63 4.92
C GLY A 255 11.59 -4.57 4.53
N TYR A 256 12.01 -3.31 4.25
CA TYR A 256 11.08 -2.24 3.88
C TYR A 256 11.64 -1.37 2.76
N GLY A 257 10.87 -1.26 1.68
CA GLY A 257 11.18 -0.38 0.55
C GLY A 257 10.51 1.00 0.69
N LEU A 258 10.18 1.65 -0.44
CA LEU A 258 9.33 2.83 -0.42
C LEU A 258 7.88 2.38 -0.22
N THR A 259 7.45 2.22 1.03
CA THR A 259 6.09 1.88 1.45
C THR A 259 5.66 0.40 1.37
N TRP A 260 6.53 -0.48 0.88
CA TRP A 260 6.25 -1.90 0.77
C TRP A 260 7.11 -2.74 1.72
N TRP A 261 6.50 -3.73 2.34
CA TRP A 261 7.19 -4.75 3.10
C TRP A 261 7.80 -5.80 2.16
N MET A 262 8.99 -6.23 2.51
CA MET A 262 9.71 -7.34 1.87
C MET A 262 10.11 -8.33 2.96
N PRO A 263 9.25 -9.31 3.29
CA PRO A 263 9.47 -10.25 4.40
C PRO A 263 10.70 -11.15 4.16
N ARG A 264 11.87 -10.69 4.57
CA ARG A 264 13.16 -11.34 4.42
C ARG A 264 14.02 -11.22 5.68
N PRO A 265 15.11 -12.02 5.82
CA PRO A 265 15.99 -11.94 6.98
C PRO A 265 16.47 -10.52 7.29
N GLY A 266 16.46 -10.16 8.58
CA GLY A 266 16.82 -8.83 9.05
C GLY A 266 15.72 -7.78 8.95
N MET A 267 14.50 -8.12 8.50
CA MET A 267 13.37 -7.20 8.48
C MET A 267 13.04 -6.72 9.90
N ILE A 268 12.88 -5.40 10.05
CA ILE A 268 12.43 -4.77 11.29
C ILE A 268 10.95 -4.45 11.15
N GLY A 269 10.11 -5.19 11.88
CA GLY A 269 8.66 -4.94 11.91
C GLY A 269 8.28 -3.75 12.79
N PRO A 270 7.08 -3.17 12.58
CA PRO A 270 6.61 -2.02 13.35
C PRO A 270 6.05 -2.38 14.74
N GLY A 271 6.14 -3.64 15.11
CA GLY A 271 5.67 -4.17 16.38
C GLY A 271 4.31 -4.88 16.29
N PRO A 272 3.93 -5.62 17.35
CA PRO A 272 2.84 -6.59 17.31
C PRO A 272 1.44 -5.98 17.03
N ARG A 273 1.20 -4.72 17.41
CA ARG A 273 -0.09 -4.04 17.17
C ARG A 273 -0.34 -3.72 15.70
N SER A 274 0.71 -3.72 14.88
CA SER A 274 0.60 -3.43 13.45
C SER A 274 0.07 -4.59 12.62
N GLY A 275 0.11 -5.81 13.15
CA GLY A 275 -0.14 -7.03 12.42
C GLY A 275 1.01 -7.46 11.50
N VAL A 276 2.21 -6.87 11.65
CA VAL A 276 3.42 -7.27 10.93
C VAL A 276 4.44 -7.74 11.95
N ALA A 277 4.73 -9.04 11.97
CA ALA A 277 5.56 -9.66 12.99
C ALA A 277 7.06 -9.32 12.88
N GLY A 278 7.52 -8.82 11.74
CA GLY A 278 8.95 -8.62 11.49
C GLY A 278 9.67 -9.91 11.15
N GLU A 279 8.94 -10.95 10.74
CA GLU A 279 9.48 -12.25 10.39
C GLU A 279 9.67 -12.39 8.88
N ALA A 280 10.74 -13.07 8.49
CA ALA A 280 10.96 -13.47 7.11
C ALA A 280 9.93 -14.53 6.71
N VAL A 281 9.49 -14.48 5.46
CA VAL A 281 8.72 -15.56 4.83
C VAL A 281 9.68 -16.33 3.92
N SER A 282 9.88 -17.62 4.22
CA SER A 282 10.77 -18.50 3.46
C SER A 282 10.02 -19.77 3.07
N LEU A 283 9.65 -19.86 1.80
CA LEU A 283 8.95 -21.00 1.22
C LEU A 283 9.65 -21.45 -0.05
N SER A 284 9.72 -22.75 -0.27
CA SER A 284 10.26 -23.31 -1.51
C SER A 284 9.45 -22.77 -2.72
N GLY A 285 10.15 -22.26 -3.73
CA GLY A 285 9.53 -21.72 -4.94
C GLY A 285 8.81 -20.36 -4.77
N LEU A 286 8.91 -19.71 -3.61
CA LEU A 286 8.25 -18.42 -3.39
C LEU A 286 8.84 -17.30 -4.26
N GLY A 287 10.19 -17.29 -4.39
CA GLY A 287 10.86 -16.19 -5.08
C GLY A 287 10.68 -14.84 -4.37
N LYS A 288 10.42 -13.80 -5.16
CA LYS A 288 10.20 -12.44 -4.61
C LYS A 288 8.82 -12.32 -3.99
N LEU A 289 8.77 -11.68 -2.83
CA LEU A 289 7.53 -11.34 -2.13
C LEU A 289 7.53 -9.87 -1.74
N TYR A 290 6.50 -9.16 -2.15
CA TYR A 290 6.22 -7.80 -1.69
C TYR A 290 4.85 -7.76 -1.02
N MET A 291 4.70 -6.95 0.02
CA MET A 291 3.49 -6.97 0.82
C MET A 291 3.08 -5.55 1.25
N ALA A 292 1.81 -5.19 0.98
CA ALA A 292 1.16 -4.12 1.70
C ALA A 292 0.41 -4.72 2.88
N ALA A 293 0.68 -4.21 4.08
CA ALA A 293 0.17 -4.79 5.31
C ALA A 293 -0.45 -3.73 6.25
N GLY A 294 -1.56 -4.08 6.89
CA GLY A 294 -2.23 -3.23 7.85
C GLY A 294 -2.67 -3.95 9.10
N ALA A 295 -2.96 -3.19 10.15
CA ALA A 295 -3.47 -3.67 11.41
C ALA A 295 -4.70 -4.57 11.21
N GLY A 296 -4.86 -5.59 12.05
CA GLY A 296 -5.89 -6.62 11.87
C GLY A 296 -5.59 -7.59 10.73
N ASN A 297 -4.30 -7.65 10.32
CA ASN A 297 -3.80 -8.55 9.28
C ASN A 297 -4.45 -8.31 7.91
N GLN A 298 -4.67 -7.02 7.55
CA GLN A 298 -4.98 -6.65 6.16
C GLN A 298 -3.77 -6.93 5.30
N ARG A 299 -3.93 -7.63 4.15
CA ARG A 299 -2.82 -8.05 3.30
C ARG A 299 -3.12 -7.90 1.82
N LEU A 300 -2.17 -7.34 1.12
CA LEU A 300 -1.99 -7.49 -0.32
C LEU A 300 -0.59 -8.05 -0.52
N TYR A 301 -0.50 -9.26 -1.03
CA TYR A 301 0.77 -9.87 -1.43
C TYR A 301 0.93 -9.80 -2.93
N LEU A 302 2.14 -9.50 -3.34
CA LEU A 302 2.58 -9.53 -4.73
C LEU A 302 3.69 -10.58 -4.84
N LEU A 303 3.47 -11.56 -5.70
CA LEU A 303 4.42 -12.63 -6.01
C LEU A 303 4.82 -12.50 -7.49
N PRO A 304 5.87 -11.71 -7.80
CA PRO A 304 6.26 -11.43 -9.18
C PRO A 304 6.59 -12.69 -9.98
N ASP A 305 7.29 -13.65 -9.37
CA ASP A 305 7.75 -14.86 -10.06
C ASP A 305 6.60 -15.81 -10.42
N GLN A 306 5.42 -15.66 -9.79
CA GLN A 306 4.20 -16.40 -10.09
C GLN A 306 3.16 -15.55 -10.87
N ASP A 307 3.46 -14.27 -11.10
CA ASP A 307 2.49 -13.28 -11.61
C ASP A 307 1.16 -13.34 -10.83
N MET A 308 1.28 -13.32 -9.49
CA MET A 308 0.14 -13.54 -8.60
C MET A 308 -0.05 -12.39 -7.61
N VAL A 309 -1.29 -11.98 -7.46
CA VAL A 309 -1.78 -11.04 -6.44
C VAL A 309 -2.70 -11.79 -5.50
N ILE A 310 -2.46 -11.64 -4.20
CA ILE A 310 -3.31 -12.24 -3.17
C ILE A 310 -3.81 -11.13 -2.25
N VAL A 311 -5.11 -11.05 -2.06
CA VAL A 311 -5.74 -10.10 -1.13
C VAL A 311 -6.39 -10.86 0.01
N ARG A 312 -6.14 -10.39 1.22
CA ARG A 312 -6.87 -10.76 2.42
C ARG A 312 -7.33 -9.52 3.17
N GLN A 313 -8.61 -9.42 3.44
CA GLN A 313 -9.17 -8.44 4.37
C GLN A 313 -9.76 -9.14 5.59
N ALA A 314 -9.72 -8.50 6.74
CA ALA A 314 -10.15 -9.09 7.99
C ALA A 314 -10.87 -8.09 8.91
N ASP A 315 -11.78 -8.60 9.72
CA ASP A 315 -12.50 -7.84 10.75
C ASP A 315 -11.73 -7.89 12.09
N GLY A 316 -10.53 -7.31 12.10
CA GLY A 316 -9.62 -7.41 13.26
C GLY A 316 -8.89 -6.14 13.64
N ILE A 317 -9.11 -5.00 12.95
CA ILE A 317 -8.34 -3.77 13.16
C ILE A 317 -8.44 -3.29 14.59
N ALA A 318 -9.65 -3.12 15.12
CA ALA A 318 -9.85 -2.63 16.48
C ALA A 318 -9.24 -3.54 17.55
N GLN A 319 -9.27 -4.86 17.35
CA GLN A 319 -8.63 -5.82 18.24
C GLN A 319 -7.10 -5.71 18.17
N SER A 320 -6.54 -5.62 16.96
CA SER A 320 -5.11 -5.47 16.74
C SER A 320 -4.56 -4.22 17.44
N LEU A 321 -5.27 -3.10 17.32
CA LEU A 321 -4.88 -1.84 17.95
C LEU A 321 -4.88 -1.91 19.49
N ARG A 322 -5.76 -2.74 20.09
CA ARG A 322 -5.85 -2.92 21.54
C ARG A 322 -4.88 -3.96 22.11
N GLY A 323 -4.66 -5.06 21.41
CA GLY A 323 -4.00 -6.22 22.01
C GLY A 323 -3.01 -6.98 21.13
N GLY A 324 -2.87 -6.61 19.86
CA GLY A 324 -1.96 -7.28 18.94
C GLY A 324 -2.64 -8.08 17.84
N ALA A 325 -1.83 -8.68 16.94
CA ALA A 325 -2.27 -9.27 15.69
C ALA A 325 -2.91 -10.68 15.81
N GLY A 326 -2.96 -11.26 17.01
CA GLY A 326 -3.35 -12.66 17.18
C GLY A 326 -2.28 -13.64 16.68
N ASP A 327 -2.72 -14.86 16.32
CA ASP A 327 -1.88 -15.97 15.85
C ASP A 327 -1.75 -16.03 14.30
N TRP A 328 -1.86 -14.89 13.62
CA TRP A 328 -1.69 -14.82 12.18
C TRP A 328 -0.23 -15.07 11.78
N SER A 329 -0.01 -15.92 10.77
CA SER A 329 1.28 -16.15 10.16
C SER A 329 1.18 -16.00 8.64
N ASP A 330 1.94 -15.05 8.09
CA ASP A 330 2.07 -14.83 6.66
C ASP A 330 2.72 -16.06 5.99
N GLN A 331 3.74 -16.66 6.65
CA GLN A 331 4.39 -17.91 6.25
C GLN A 331 3.36 -19.04 6.07
N LYS A 332 2.52 -19.29 7.10
CA LYS A 332 1.52 -20.36 7.07
C LYS A 332 0.45 -20.13 6.00
N PHE A 333 -0.03 -18.90 5.89
CA PHE A 333 -1.06 -18.57 4.90
C PHE A 333 -0.57 -18.78 3.46
N LEU A 334 0.63 -18.28 3.15
CA LEU A 334 1.22 -18.43 1.83
C LEU A 334 1.60 -19.89 1.54
N SER A 335 2.07 -20.66 2.54
CA SER A 335 2.35 -22.10 2.36
C SER A 335 1.11 -22.88 1.93
N LEU A 336 -0.06 -22.58 2.49
CA LEU A 336 -1.33 -23.20 2.09
C LEU A 336 -1.72 -22.85 0.66
N ILE A 337 -1.47 -21.63 0.21
CA ILE A 337 -1.79 -21.19 -1.15
C ILE A 337 -0.85 -21.82 -2.18
N LEU A 338 0.45 -21.84 -1.88
CA LEU A 338 1.47 -22.34 -2.80
C LEU A 338 1.64 -23.86 -2.76
N GLY A 339 1.20 -24.51 -1.68
CA GLY A 339 1.39 -25.94 -1.48
C GLY A 339 2.81 -26.31 -1.10
N ALA A 340 3.49 -25.40 -0.35
CA ALA A 340 4.90 -25.52 0.04
C ALA A 340 5.03 -25.78 1.56
#